data_a1d73c0662feb968046cd1944070968c
#
_entry.id   a1d73c0662feb968046cd1944070968c
#
_cell.length_a   1.000
_cell.length_b   1.000
_cell.length_c   1.000
_cell.angle_alpha   90.00
_cell.angle_beta   90.00
_cell.angle_gamma   90.00
#
_symmetry.space_group_name_H-M   'P 1'
#
loop_
_entity.id
_entity.type
_entity.pdbx_description
1 polymer ?
#
loop_
_entity_poly.entity_id
_entity_poly.type
_entity_poly.pdbx_seq_one_letter_code
_entity_poly.pdbx_strand_id
1 'polypeptide(L)'
;ELFYDDFIERSSCCGSMRSLFSCLSQCMGNCVVRIAEDKKQEGIKPIRVAKTYIQKNYMTSITLEEMGRITGFNPSYFSLLFKKETGKNFGEYILEVRMEKAKEMLKETDESIASICENVGYSDIKHFTKSFKQGTGLKPSEYRKLYS
;
A
#
# COMPACT_ATOMS: atom_id res chain seq x y z
N GLU A 1 -3.78 -31.14 -3.10
CA GLU A 1 -4.31 -31.65 -4.39
C GLU A 1 -3.31 -31.38 -5.53
N LEU A 2 -2.98 -30.13 -5.85
CA LEU A 2 -2.06 -29.75 -6.95
C LEU A 2 -0.63 -30.37 -6.90
N PHE A 3 -0.07 -30.57 -5.70
CA PHE A 3 1.25 -31.22 -5.53
C PHE A 3 1.20 -32.70 -5.88
N TYR A 4 0.14 -33.37 -5.45
CA TYR A 4 -0.04 -34.80 -5.66
C TYR A 4 -0.22 -35.14 -7.15
N ASP A 5 -1.00 -34.33 -7.84
CA ASP A 5 -1.26 -34.50 -9.28
C ASP A 5 0.01 -34.28 -10.12
N ASP A 6 0.76 -33.18 -9.87
CA ASP A 6 2.03 -32.87 -10.56
C ASP A 6 3.11 -33.95 -10.29
N PHE A 7 3.17 -34.45 -9.04
CA PHE A 7 4.12 -35.51 -8.68
C PHE A 7 3.77 -36.84 -9.33
N ILE A 8 2.50 -37.25 -9.37
CA ILE A 8 2.06 -38.49 -9.99
C ILE A 8 2.34 -38.48 -11.50
N GLU A 9 1.98 -37.39 -12.18
CA GLU A 9 2.21 -37.24 -13.61
C GLU A 9 3.69 -37.38 -13.97
N ARG A 10 4.58 -36.68 -13.24
CA ARG A 10 6.02 -36.71 -13.48
C ARG A 10 6.70 -38.00 -13.02
N SER A 11 6.23 -38.61 -11.95
CA SER A 11 6.80 -39.84 -11.42
C SER A 11 6.56 -41.05 -12.34
N SER A 12 5.47 -41.00 -13.09
CA SER A 12 5.14 -42.08 -14.08
C SER A 12 6.19 -42.25 -15.16
N CYS A 13 6.99 -41.22 -15.45
CA CYS A 13 8.06 -41.25 -16.45
C CYS A 13 9.44 -41.59 -15.86
N CYS A 14 9.53 -41.82 -14.53
CA CYS A 14 10.80 -42.05 -13.86
C CYS A 14 11.21 -43.55 -13.96
N GLY A 15 12.25 -43.84 -14.74
CA GLY A 15 12.77 -45.19 -14.89
C GLY A 15 13.79 -45.64 -13.84
N SER A 16 14.15 -44.82 -12.84
CA SER A 16 15.10 -45.16 -11.78
C SER A 16 14.78 -44.46 -10.46
N MET A 17 15.26 -45.03 -9.33
CA MET A 17 15.11 -44.41 -8.00
C MET A 17 15.75 -43.03 -7.96
N ARG A 18 16.86 -42.81 -8.61
CA ARG A 18 17.56 -41.51 -8.64
C ARG A 18 16.72 -40.46 -9.38
N SER A 19 16.07 -40.76 -10.47
CA SER A 19 15.17 -39.87 -11.21
C SER A 19 13.91 -39.57 -10.41
N LEU A 20 13.42 -40.52 -9.61
CA LEU A 20 12.28 -40.35 -8.72
C LEU A 20 12.58 -39.38 -7.57
N PHE A 21 13.75 -39.51 -6.92
CA PHE A 21 14.21 -38.57 -5.89
C PHE A 21 14.43 -37.16 -6.45
N SER A 22 15.00 -37.04 -7.65
CA SER A 22 15.16 -35.74 -8.32
C SER A 22 13.82 -35.08 -8.61
N CYS A 23 12.86 -35.85 -9.12
CA CYS A 23 11.50 -35.40 -9.39
C CYS A 23 10.80 -34.91 -8.10
N LEU A 24 10.89 -35.68 -7.01
CA LEU A 24 10.34 -35.32 -5.71
C LEU A 24 10.93 -34.02 -5.17
N SER A 25 12.26 -33.88 -5.20
CA SER A 25 12.95 -32.65 -4.76
C SER A 25 12.51 -31.42 -5.55
N GLN A 26 12.31 -31.58 -6.86
CA GLN A 26 11.87 -30.50 -7.73
C GLN A 26 10.41 -30.11 -7.49
N CYS A 27 9.52 -31.08 -7.30
CA CYS A 27 8.12 -30.81 -6.96
C CYS A 27 7.99 -30.15 -5.59
N MET A 28 8.77 -30.59 -4.59
CA MET A 28 8.80 -29.94 -3.27
C MET A 28 9.33 -28.49 -3.35
N GLY A 29 10.40 -28.26 -4.13
CA GLY A 29 10.95 -26.91 -4.35
C GLY A 29 9.91 -25.98 -4.98
N ASN A 30 9.22 -26.42 -6.00
CA ASN A 30 8.16 -25.65 -6.66
C ASN A 30 6.99 -25.33 -5.70
N CYS A 31 6.59 -26.26 -4.85
CA CYS A 31 5.56 -26.04 -3.85
C CYS A 31 5.96 -24.98 -2.83
N VAL A 32 7.20 -25.01 -2.32
CA VAL A 32 7.71 -24.02 -1.37
C VAL A 32 7.72 -22.63 -2.00
N VAL A 33 8.15 -22.50 -3.24
CA VAL A 33 8.13 -21.21 -3.97
C VAL A 33 6.71 -20.70 -4.14
N ARG A 34 5.76 -21.54 -4.55
CA ARG A 34 4.35 -21.15 -4.73
C ARG A 34 3.71 -20.73 -3.40
N ILE A 35 3.94 -21.45 -2.31
CA ILE A 35 3.44 -21.07 -0.99
C ILE A 35 4.02 -19.72 -0.54
N ALA A 36 5.29 -19.45 -0.83
CA ALA A 36 5.93 -18.19 -0.51
C ALA A 36 5.36 -17.03 -1.36
N GLU A 37 5.08 -17.27 -2.64
CA GLU A 37 4.43 -16.30 -3.53
C GLU A 37 2.99 -16.02 -3.13
N ASP A 38 2.20 -17.04 -2.79
CA ASP A 38 0.82 -16.91 -2.33
C ASP A 38 0.75 -16.10 -1.03
N LYS A 39 1.63 -16.39 -0.05
CA LYS A 39 1.74 -15.60 1.19
C LYS A 39 2.13 -14.16 0.93
N LYS A 40 3.02 -13.91 -0.03
CA LYS A 40 3.40 -12.56 -0.44
C LYS A 40 2.22 -11.83 -1.09
N GLN A 41 1.47 -12.50 -1.95
CA GLN A 41 0.26 -11.96 -2.57
C GLN A 41 -0.85 -11.67 -1.56
N GLU A 42 -1.05 -12.55 -0.56
CA GLU A 42 -2.01 -12.34 0.52
C GLU A 42 -1.69 -11.10 1.36
N GLY A 43 -0.39 -10.81 1.60
CA GLY A 43 0.04 -9.59 2.29
C GLY A 43 -0.14 -8.31 1.45
N ILE A 44 -0.01 -8.41 0.12
CA ILE A 44 -0.09 -7.26 -0.80
C ILE A 44 -1.53 -6.81 -1.05
N LYS A 45 -2.48 -7.75 -1.14
CA LYS A 45 -3.90 -7.44 -1.41
C LYS A 45 -4.50 -6.44 -0.41
N PRO A 46 -4.40 -6.63 0.91
CA PRO A 46 -4.96 -5.70 1.90
C PRO A 46 -4.28 -4.32 1.86
N ILE A 47 -2.99 -4.26 1.57
CA ILE A 47 -2.27 -2.98 1.43
C ILE A 47 -2.75 -2.22 0.19
N ARG A 48 -3.01 -2.90 -0.92
CA ARG A 48 -3.57 -2.29 -2.13
C ARG A 48 -4.99 -1.77 -1.88
N VAL A 49 -5.82 -2.53 -1.17
CA VAL A 49 -7.16 -2.08 -0.75
C VAL A 49 -7.06 -0.82 0.10
N ALA A 50 -6.18 -0.81 1.10
CA ALA A 50 -5.96 0.34 1.97
C ALA A 50 -5.48 1.58 1.19
N LYS A 51 -4.51 1.44 0.29
CA LYS A 51 -4.05 2.55 -0.57
C LYS A 51 -5.19 3.13 -1.40
N THR A 52 -5.99 2.28 -2.03
CA THR A 52 -7.16 2.73 -2.81
C THR A 52 -8.19 3.43 -1.93
N TYR A 53 -8.42 2.91 -0.73
CA TYR A 53 -9.34 3.54 0.22
C TYR A 53 -8.84 4.91 0.68
N ILE A 54 -7.56 5.03 1.01
CA ILE A 54 -6.94 6.31 1.41
C ILE A 54 -7.08 7.34 0.28
N GLN A 55 -6.79 6.96 -0.96
CA GLN A 55 -6.90 7.86 -2.12
C GLN A 55 -8.32 8.37 -2.37
N LYS A 56 -9.34 7.59 -2.01
CA LYS A 56 -10.75 7.99 -2.15
C LYS A 56 -11.27 8.81 -0.97
N ASN A 57 -10.72 8.60 0.22
CA ASN A 57 -11.25 9.13 1.48
C ASN A 57 -10.25 10.02 2.25
N TYR A 58 -9.17 10.47 1.63
CA TYR A 58 -8.11 11.26 2.30
C TYR A 58 -8.61 12.53 3.00
N MET A 59 -9.75 13.06 2.58
CA MET A 59 -10.38 14.25 3.16
C MET A 59 -10.93 13.99 4.57
N THR A 60 -11.23 12.74 4.90
CA THR A 60 -11.80 12.33 6.19
C THR A 60 -10.72 11.84 7.17
N SER A 61 -11.11 11.68 8.44
CA SER A 61 -10.24 11.03 9.42
C SER A 61 -10.26 9.51 9.22
N ILE A 62 -9.16 8.95 8.72
CA ILE A 62 -9.00 7.51 8.50
C ILE A 62 -8.20 6.92 9.67
N THR A 63 -8.75 5.89 10.33
CA THR A 63 -8.11 5.25 11.49
C THR A 63 -7.60 3.85 11.17
N LEU A 64 -6.66 3.37 12.00
CA LEU A 64 -6.16 1.99 11.89
C LEU A 64 -7.24 0.95 12.20
N GLU A 65 -8.18 1.28 13.09
CA GLU A 65 -9.33 0.44 13.42
C GLU A 65 -10.25 0.26 12.20
N GLU A 66 -10.48 1.33 11.46
CA GLU A 66 -11.24 1.30 10.22
C GLU A 66 -10.54 0.44 9.16
N MET A 67 -9.23 0.61 8.99
CA MET A 67 -8.44 -0.22 8.09
C MET A 67 -8.45 -1.69 8.51
N GLY A 68 -8.37 -1.96 9.80
CA GLY A 68 -8.50 -3.32 10.34
C GLY A 68 -9.82 -3.97 9.95
N ARG A 69 -10.94 -3.24 10.07
CA ARG A 69 -12.26 -3.73 9.64
C ARG A 69 -12.34 -3.99 8.14
N ILE A 70 -11.80 -3.11 7.31
CA ILE A 70 -11.86 -3.22 5.85
C ILE A 70 -10.97 -4.36 5.34
N THR A 71 -9.80 -4.54 5.95
CA THR A 71 -8.81 -5.54 5.53
C THR A 71 -8.94 -6.89 6.23
N GLY A 72 -9.72 -6.96 7.31
CA GLY A 72 -9.86 -8.16 8.14
C GLY A 72 -8.69 -8.42 9.09
N PHE A 73 -7.79 -7.45 9.29
CA PHE A 73 -6.63 -7.57 10.16
C PHE A 73 -6.79 -6.84 11.48
N ASN A 74 -6.06 -7.31 12.50
CA ASN A 74 -5.88 -6.53 13.72
C ASN A 74 -5.16 -5.20 13.38
N PRO A 75 -5.57 -4.04 13.94
CA PRO A 75 -4.98 -2.73 13.65
C PRO A 75 -3.46 -2.67 13.84
N SER A 76 -2.94 -3.29 14.90
CA SER A 76 -1.50 -3.32 15.17
C SER A 76 -0.72 -4.11 14.12
N TYR A 77 -1.24 -5.27 13.74
CA TYR A 77 -0.64 -6.09 12.67
C TYR A 77 -0.70 -5.36 11.32
N PHE A 78 -1.85 -4.77 11.00
CA PHE A 78 -2.01 -3.97 9.78
C PHE A 78 -0.99 -2.83 9.71
N SER A 79 -0.78 -2.09 10.80
CA SER A 79 0.20 -1.00 10.87
C SER A 79 1.63 -1.47 10.55
N LEU A 80 2.04 -2.60 11.13
CA LEU A 80 3.36 -3.20 10.85
C LEU A 80 3.49 -3.66 9.40
N LEU A 81 2.45 -4.33 8.88
CA LEU A 81 2.42 -4.81 7.50
C LEU A 81 2.44 -3.64 6.52
N PHE A 82 1.66 -2.59 6.78
CA PHE A 82 1.62 -1.39 5.95
C PHE A 82 2.99 -0.71 5.88
N LYS A 83 3.66 -0.54 7.01
CA LYS A 83 5.01 0.02 7.06
C LYS A 83 6.03 -0.84 6.33
N LYS A 84 5.95 -2.16 6.48
CA LYS A 84 6.83 -3.13 5.79
C LYS A 84 6.68 -3.02 4.26
N GLU A 85 5.44 -2.95 3.76
CA GLU A 85 5.15 -2.97 2.33
C GLU A 85 5.28 -1.60 1.65
N THR A 86 5.09 -0.50 2.40
CA THR A 86 5.15 0.87 1.84
C THR A 86 6.43 1.62 2.20
N GLY A 87 7.17 1.15 3.20
CA GLY A 87 8.32 1.85 3.78
C GLY A 87 7.95 3.03 4.68
N LYS A 88 6.65 3.37 4.83
CA LYS A 88 6.15 4.53 5.56
C LYS A 88 5.11 4.12 6.59
N ASN A 89 5.03 4.88 7.69
CA ASN A 89 3.93 4.72 8.64
C ASN A 89 2.60 5.09 7.99
N PHE A 90 1.51 4.50 8.48
CA PHE A 90 0.17 4.72 7.94
C PHE A 90 -0.24 6.21 7.94
N GLY A 91 0.01 6.92 9.04
CA GLY A 91 -0.25 8.36 9.15
C GLY A 91 0.59 9.20 8.18
N GLU A 92 1.87 8.89 8.04
CA GLU A 92 2.77 9.56 7.08
C GLU A 92 2.30 9.39 5.64
N TYR A 93 1.81 8.22 5.29
CA TYR A 93 1.28 7.95 3.95
C TYR A 93 0.00 8.77 3.66
N ILE A 94 -0.91 8.88 4.63
CA ILE A 94 -2.11 9.73 4.49
C ILE A 94 -1.71 11.21 4.31
N LEU A 95 -0.76 11.70 5.11
CA LEU A 95 -0.27 13.08 4.98
C LEU A 95 0.36 13.34 3.61
N GLU A 96 1.12 12.39 3.09
CA GLU A 96 1.70 12.48 1.75
C GLU A 96 0.62 12.55 0.66
N VAL A 97 -0.41 11.70 0.71
CA VAL A 97 -1.53 11.73 -0.24
C VAL A 97 -2.25 13.09 -0.19
N ARG A 98 -2.49 13.61 1.02
CA ARG A 98 -3.09 14.95 1.21
C ARG A 98 -2.23 16.05 0.61
N MET A 99 -0.91 15.99 0.79
CA MET A 99 0.02 16.98 0.24
C MET A 99 0.09 16.91 -1.29
N GLU A 100 0.07 15.72 -1.88
CA GLU A 100 0.04 15.59 -3.34
C GLU A 100 -1.26 16.17 -3.91
N LYS A 101 -2.40 15.89 -3.28
CA LYS A 101 -3.69 16.49 -3.69
C LYS A 101 -3.70 18.01 -3.51
N ALA A 102 -3.11 18.53 -2.45
CA ALA A 102 -2.97 19.97 -2.28
C ALA A 102 -2.13 20.62 -3.40
N LYS A 103 -1.04 19.97 -3.82
CA LYS A 103 -0.20 20.45 -4.93
C LYS A 103 -0.97 20.46 -6.25
N GLU A 104 -1.75 19.41 -6.55
CA GLU A 104 -2.62 19.34 -7.72
C GLU A 104 -3.62 20.50 -7.73
N MET A 105 -4.37 20.71 -6.64
CA MET A 105 -5.36 21.78 -6.53
C MET A 105 -4.74 23.18 -6.62
N LEU A 106 -3.55 23.38 -6.02
CA LEU A 106 -2.84 24.66 -6.11
C LEU A 106 -2.40 25.01 -7.53
N LYS A 107 -2.15 24.02 -8.39
CA LYS A 107 -1.76 24.20 -9.79
C LYS A 107 -2.94 24.36 -10.73
N GLU A 108 -4.01 23.61 -10.48
CA GLU A 108 -5.11 23.41 -11.41
C GLU A 108 -6.33 24.28 -11.11
N THR A 109 -6.41 24.89 -9.91
CA THR A 109 -7.58 25.66 -9.48
C THR A 109 -7.20 27.01 -8.89
N ASP A 110 -8.12 27.97 -8.99
CA ASP A 110 -8.02 29.29 -8.33
C ASP A 110 -8.65 29.30 -6.92
N GLU A 111 -8.94 28.12 -6.37
CA GLU A 111 -9.53 28.02 -5.04
C GLU A 111 -8.66 28.70 -3.96
N SER A 112 -9.30 29.27 -2.94
CA SER A 112 -8.56 29.85 -1.82
C SER A 112 -7.72 28.80 -1.08
N ILE A 113 -6.60 29.20 -0.49
CA ILE A 113 -5.75 28.28 0.29
C ILE A 113 -6.54 27.69 1.47
N ALA A 114 -7.50 28.44 2.03
CA ALA A 114 -8.39 27.94 3.07
C ALA A 114 -9.31 26.82 2.54
N SER A 115 -9.91 26.99 1.37
CA SER A 115 -10.73 25.96 0.73
C SER A 115 -9.91 24.70 0.43
N ILE A 116 -8.72 24.83 -0.11
CA ILE A 116 -7.82 23.69 -0.39
C ILE A 116 -7.45 22.99 0.92
N CYS A 117 -7.14 23.72 1.99
CA CYS A 117 -6.86 23.20 3.33
C CYS A 117 -8.00 22.27 3.81
N GLU A 118 -9.24 22.72 3.72
CA GLU A 118 -10.42 21.93 4.09
C GLU A 118 -10.63 20.72 3.16
N ASN A 119 -10.51 20.93 1.87
CA ASN A 119 -10.68 19.88 0.85
C ASN A 119 -9.65 18.76 0.94
N VAL A 120 -8.46 19.01 1.49
CA VAL A 120 -7.47 17.96 1.74
C VAL A 120 -7.53 17.40 3.17
N GLY A 121 -8.56 17.75 3.94
CA GLY A 121 -8.85 17.17 5.26
C GLY A 121 -8.06 17.78 6.43
N TYR A 122 -7.64 19.03 6.31
CA TYR A 122 -7.08 19.79 7.41
C TYR A 122 -8.13 20.75 7.98
N SER A 123 -8.24 20.78 9.30
CA SER A 123 -9.13 21.73 10.03
C SER A 123 -8.46 23.05 10.37
N ASP A 124 -7.12 23.12 10.32
CA ASP A 124 -6.34 24.31 10.68
C ASP A 124 -5.35 24.66 9.56
N ILE A 125 -5.52 25.87 9.01
CA ILE A 125 -4.69 26.41 7.94
C ILE A 125 -3.22 26.62 8.36
N LYS A 126 -2.96 26.90 9.64
CA LYS A 126 -1.59 27.07 10.15
C LYS A 126 -0.86 25.72 10.14
N HIS A 127 -1.55 24.67 10.60
CA HIS A 127 -1.03 23.30 10.58
C HIS A 127 -0.81 22.81 9.14
N PHE A 128 -1.78 23.05 8.24
CA PHE A 128 -1.66 22.76 6.81
C PHE A 128 -0.44 23.45 6.19
N THR A 129 -0.32 24.80 6.38
CA THR A 129 0.79 25.59 5.82
C THR A 129 2.16 25.09 6.31
N LYS A 130 2.26 24.74 7.61
CA LYS A 130 3.49 24.18 8.18
C LYS A 130 3.84 22.83 7.57
N SER A 131 2.88 21.92 7.49
CA SER A 131 3.07 20.58 6.89
C SER A 131 3.43 20.68 5.41
N PHE A 132 2.76 21.55 4.67
CA PHE A 132 3.03 21.77 3.24
C PHE A 132 4.46 22.32 3.03
N LYS A 133 4.88 23.30 3.83
CA LYS A 133 6.22 23.86 3.76
C LYS A 133 7.30 22.83 4.15
N GLN A 134 7.03 21.95 5.11
CA GLN A 134 7.95 20.89 5.48
C GLN A 134 8.15 19.88 4.34
N GLY A 135 7.08 19.55 3.58
CA GLY A 135 7.14 18.59 2.49
C GLY A 135 7.64 19.16 1.16
N THR A 136 7.45 20.47 0.91
CA THR A 136 7.76 21.09 -0.38
C THR A 136 8.86 22.15 -0.33
N GLY A 137 9.23 22.62 0.86
CA GLY A 137 10.14 23.75 1.06
C GLY A 137 9.49 25.13 0.89
N LEU A 138 8.28 25.22 0.32
CA LEU A 138 7.56 26.44 -0.01
C LEU A 138 6.24 26.54 0.72
N LYS A 139 5.76 27.77 0.98
CA LYS A 139 4.38 27.98 1.44
C LYS A 139 3.40 27.71 0.30
N PRO A 140 2.14 27.32 0.58
CA PRO A 140 1.13 27.09 -0.46
C PRO A 140 0.94 28.26 -1.44
N SER A 141 0.99 29.52 -0.94
CA SER A 141 0.89 30.71 -1.76
C SER A 141 2.10 30.94 -2.67
N GLU A 142 3.29 30.61 -2.20
CA GLU A 142 4.52 30.69 -2.96
C GLU A 142 4.55 29.59 -4.03
N TYR A 143 4.12 28.39 -3.65
CA TYR A 143 4.00 27.25 -4.55
C TYR A 143 3.05 27.53 -5.72
N ARG A 144 1.86 28.10 -5.42
CA ARG A 144 0.92 28.51 -6.48
C ARG A 144 1.55 29.50 -7.45
N LYS A 145 2.18 30.57 -6.97
CA LYS A 145 2.82 31.58 -7.83
C LYS A 145 3.92 31.03 -8.74
N LEU A 146 4.52 29.90 -8.34
CA LEU A 146 5.64 29.32 -9.08
C LEU A 146 5.18 28.27 -10.11
N TYR A 147 4.04 27.61 -9.85
CA TYR A 147 3.63 26.41 -10.61
C TYR A 147 2.22 26.49 -11.21
N SER A 148 1.46 27.53 -10.96
CA SER A 148 0.17 27.85 -11.57
C SER A 148 0.30 28.59 -12.89
#